data_d3bae1709ca3af15887e1cf3fde7a3d8
#
_entry.id   d3bae1709ca3af15887e1cf3fde7a3d8
#
_cell.length_a   1.000
_cell.length_b   1.000
_cell.length_c   1.000
_cell.angle_alpha   90.00
_cell.angle_beta   90.00
_cell.angle_gamma   90.00
#
_symmetry.space_group_name_H-M   'P 1'
#
loop_
_entity.id
_entity.type
_entity.pdbx_description
1 polymer ?
#
loop_
_entity_poly.entity_id
_entity_poly.type
_entity_poly.pdbx_seq_one_letter_code
_entity_poly.pdbx_strand_id
1 'polypeptide(L)'
;MDLKSATPQVVKVETASQARAAAGAIARGFQDDEIWTWLIPGERTRARVEKRSYRWMTRQIFMPRGAAWMTETGTGASLWFPPGTKELSIRERLAEGLPFLPEGLLSVGKATRLNELVKASWPTEPHWYLSVLSVEPASQGMGHGSALIAPGLEQADSQGVGVWLETQTEKNLPFYGRFGFEEVSRAEVEPGIPLWMMWRPPRSGQRAGTDAGPKHGS
;
A
#
# COMPACT_ATOMS: atom_id res chain seq x y z
N MET A 1 -24.49 10.99 24.96
CA MET A 1 -24.55 9.68 24.26
C MET A 1 -23.24 9.55 23.54
N ASP A 2 -22.22 8.98 24.23
CA ASP A 2 -20.85 8.87 23.72
C ASP A 2 -20.82 7.87 22.56
N LEU A 3 -20.78 8.37 21.34
CA LEU A 3 -20.35 7.61 20.18
C LEU A 3 -18.83 7.42 20.29
N LYS A 4 -18.38 6.55 21.18
CA LYS A 4 -17.04 5.96 21.06
C LYS A 4 -17.01 5.31 19.67
N SER A 5 -16.34 5.99 18.75
CA SER A 5 -16.14 5.54 17.37
C SER A 5 -15.66 4.09 17.40
N ALA A 6 -16.51 3.16 17.01
CA ALA A 6 -16.10 1.77 16.83
C ALA A 6 -14.96 1.76 15.84
N THR A 7 -13.91 0.99 16.14
CA THR A 7 -12.78 0.82 15.22
C THR A 7 -13.32 0.36 13.85
N PRO A 8 -12.97 1.05 12.75
CA PRO A 8 -13.47 0.68 11.44
C PRO A 8 -13.18 -0.78 11.11
N GLN A 9 -14.21 -1.52 10.73
CA GLN A 9 -14.03 -2.92 10.35
C GLN A 9 -13.38 -3.01 8.98
N VAL A 10 -12.41 -3.91 8.87
CA VAL A 10 -11.63 -4.16 7.64
C VAL A 10 -11.85 -5.60 7.21
N VAL A 11 -12.12 -5.78 5.94
CA VAL A 11 -12.33 -7.08 5.32
C VAL A 11 -11.32 -7.31 4.21
N LYS A 12 -10.95 -8.57 4.00
CA LYS A 12 -10.10 -8.97 2.89
C LYS A 12 -10.88 -8.86 1.58
N VAL A 13 -10.21 -8.43 0.52
CA VAL A 13 -10.80 -8.35 -0.82
C VAL A 13 -10.72 -9.71 -1.49
N GLU A 14 -11.86 -10.38 -1.64
CA GLU A 14 -11.95 -11.75 -2.17
C GLU A 14 -12.87 -11.86 -3.38
N THR A 15 -13.71 -10.85 -3.61
CA THR A 15 -14.67 -10.85 -4.71
C THR A 15 -14.43 -9.71 -5.70
N ALA A 16 -14.90 -9.90 -6.94
CA ALA A 16 -14.85 -8.85 -7.97
C ALA A 16 -15.63 -7.58 -7.59
N SER A 17 -16.69 -7.72 -6.77
CA SER A 17 -17.45 -6.58 -6.26
C SER A 17 -16.63 -5.78 -5.26
N GLN A 18 -15.99 -6.46 -4.29
CA GLN A 18 -15.10 -5.84 -3.32
C GLN A 18 -13.89 -5.19 -4.00
N ALA A 19 -13.27 -5.85 -4.99
CA ALA A 19 -12.18 -5.25 -5.76
C ALA A 19 -12.59 -3.96 -6.48
N ARG A 20 -13.82 -3.88 -6.96
CA ARG A 20 -14.38 -2.66 -7.57
C ARG A 20 -14.61 -1.57 -6.52
N ALA A 21 -15.12 -1.93 -5.35
CA ALA A 21 -15.36 -1.00 -4.26
C ALA A 21 -14.04 -0.44 -3.71
N ALA A 22 -13.04 -1.30 -3.45
CA ALA A 22 -11.70 -0.92 -3.03
C ALA A 22 -11.04 0.04 -4.02
N ALA A 23 -11.05 -0.30 -5.32
CA ALA A 23 -10.51 0.58 -6.36
C ALA A 23 -11.22 1.94 -6.42
N GLY A 24 -12.53 1.97 -6.19
CA GLY A 24 -13.29 3.22 -6.11
C GLY A 24 -12.88 4.08 -4.92
N ALA A 25 -12.69 3.47 -3.74
CA ALA A 25 -12.20 4.16 -2.54
C ALA A 25 -10.79 4.72 -2.75
N ILE A 26 -9.90 3.93 -3.34
CA ILE A 26 -8.52 4.35 -3.65
C ILE A 26 -8.54 5.57 -4.58
N ALA A 27 -9.29 5.51 -5.68
CA ALA A 27 -9.36 6.62 -6.64
C ALA A 27 -9.93 7.91 -6.02
N ARG A 28 -10.87 7.82 -5.07
CA ARG A 28 -11.38 8.99 -4.34
C ARG A 28 -10.34 9.57 -3.36
N GLY A 29 -9.52 8.72 -2.76
CA GLY A 29 -8.48 9.16 -1.82
C GLY A 29 -7.24 9.76 -2.50
N PHE A 30 -7.00 9.44 -3.77
CA PHE A 30 -5.87 9.92 -4.56
C PHE A 30 -6.22 10.99 -5.60
N GLN A 31 -7.46 11.49 -5.63
CA GLN A 31 -7.91 12.45 -6.66
C GLN A 31 -7.01 13.68 -6.80
N ASP A 32 -6.38 14.13 -5.70
CA ASP A 32 -5.48 15.28 -5.65
C ASP A 32 -4.00 14.88 -5.47
N ASP A 33 -3.66 13.62 -5.79
CA ASP A 33 -2.32 13.09 -5.63
C ASP A 33 -1.34 13.76 -6.61
N GLU A 34 -0.21 14.24 -6.10
CA GLU A 34 0.79 14.99 -6.86
C GLU A 34 1.48 14.11 -7.91
N ILE A 35 1.76 12.85 -7.59
CA ILE A 35 2.40 11.90 -8.53
C ILE A 35 1.43 11.58 -9.67
N TRP A 36 0.17 11.32 -9.38
CA TRP A 36 -0.83 11.11 -10.41
C TRP A 36 -1.05 12.35 -11.26
N THR A 37 -1.06 13.54 -10.64
CA THR A 37 -1.17 14.83 -11.36
C THR A 37 0.03 15.06 -12.28
N TRP A 38 1.23 14.73 -11.81
CA TRP A 38 2.44 14.79 -12.61
C TRP A 38 2.44 13.75 -13.74
N LEU A 39 2.03 12.51 -13.48
CA LEU A 39 1.93 11.47 -14.51
C LEU A 39 0.92 11.84 -15.60
N ILE A 40 -0.27 12.28 -15.20
CA ILE A 40 -1.41 12.58 -16.10
C ILE A 40 -2.02 13.92 -15.70
N PRO A 41 -1.56 15.05 -16.29
CA PRO A 41 -2.02 16.39 -15.90
C PRO A 41 -3.52 16.64 -16.14
N GLY A 42 -4.12 15.99 -17.14
CA GLY A 42 -5.53 16.19 -17.49
C GLY A 42 -6.47 15.54 -16.49
N GLU A 43 -7.18 16.30 -15.65
CA GLU A 43 -8.03 15.85 -14.55
C GLU A 43 -9.01 14.73 -14.94
N ARG A 44 -9.83 14.95 -15.98
CA ARG A 44 -10.82 13.95 -16.44
C ARG A 44 -10.16 12.66 -16.93
N THR A 45 -9.02 12.79 -17.59
CA THR A 45 -8.24 11.65 -18.10
C THR A 45 -7.61 10.92 -16.92
N ARG A 46 -7.00 11.64 -15.98
CA ARG A 46 -6.41 11.11 -14.76
C ARG A 46 -7.43 10.31 -13.96
N ALA A 47 -8.56 10.88 -13.60
CA ALA A 47 -9.61 10.19 -12.83
C ALA A 47 -10.10 8.89 -13.49
N ARG A 48 -10.16 8.85 -14.83
CA ARG A 48 -10.52 7.65 -15.57
C ARG A 48 -9.42 6.59 -15.53
N VAL A 49 -8.18 7.01 -15.75
CA VAL A 49 -7.02 6.11 -15.76
C VAL A 49 -6.77 5.55 -14.37
N GLU A 50 -6.78 6.38 -13.33
CA GLU A 50 -6.64 5.95 -11.93
C GLU A 50 -7.66 4.86 -11.57
N LYS A 51 -8.94 5.13 -11.79
CA LYS A 51 -10.01 4.18 -11.48
C LYS A 51 -9.86 2.86 -12.24
N ARG A 52 -9.46 2.92 -13.51
CA ARG A 52 -9.22 1.74 -14.35
C ARG A 52 -7.99 0.96 -13.87
N SER A 53 -6.91 1.66 -13.56
CA SER A 53 -5.65 1.08 -13.09
C SER A 53 -5.81 0.41 -11.72
N TYR A 54 -6.37 1.11 -10.74
CA TYR A 54 -6.59 0.52 -9.42
C TYR A 54 -7.54 -0.67 -9.46
N ARG A 55 -8.58 -0.63 -10.32
CA ARG A 55 -9.47 -1.77 -10.51
C ARG A 55 -8.74 -2.97 -11.08
N TRP A 56 -7.89 -2.76 -12.08
CA TRP A 56 -7.09 -3.81 -12.68
C TRP A 56 -6.07 -4.37 -11.68
N MET A 57 -5.29 -3.51 -11.03
CA MET A 57 -4.29 -3.90 -10.03
C MET A 57 -4.91 -4.69 -8.88
N THR A 58 -5.98 -4.16 -8.27
CA THR A 58 -6.64 -4.84 -7.15
C THR A 58 -7.10 -6.23 -7.54
N ARG A 59 -7.73 -6.38 -8.72
CA ARG A 59 -8.30 -7.65 -9.16
C ARG A 59 -7.26 -8.66 -9.68
N GLN A 60 -6.25 -8.20 -10.42
CA GLN A 60 -5.33 -9.08 -11.13
C GLN A 60 -4.02 -9.31 -10.38
N ILE A 61 -3.63 -8.37 -9.52
CA ILE A 61 -2.35 -8.42 -8.80
C ILE A 61 -2.57 -8.75 -7.33
N PHE A 62 -3.29 -7.91 -6.59
CA PHE A 62 -3.32 -7.97 -5.14
C PHE A 62 -4.33 -8.98 -4.58
N MET A 63 -5.51 -9.07 -5.15
CA MET A 63 -6.52 -10.04 -4.71
C MET A 63 -6.04 -11.50 -4.86
N PRO A 64 -5.42 -11.94 -5.98
CA PRO A 64 -4.88 -13.29 -6.10
C PRO A 64 -3.75 -13.60 -5.12
N ARG A 65 -3.00 -12.59 -4.67
CA ARG A 65 -1.95 -12.71 -3.66
C ARG A 65 -2.49 -12.73 -2.22
N GLY A 66 -3.80 -12.52 -2.05
CA GLY A 66 -4.44 -12.42 -0.75
C GLY A 66 -3.96 -11.21 0.07
N ALA A 67 -3.52 -10.15 -0.59
CA ALA A 67 -2.84 -9.00 -0.01
C ALA A 67 -3.55 -7.68 -0.33
N ALA A 68 -4.88 -7.69 -0.33
CA ALA A 68 -5.74 -6.53 -0.48
C ALA A 68 -6.79 -6.51 0.62
N TRP A 69 -6.94 -5.36 1.28
CA TRP A 69 -7.95 -5.14 2.32
C TRP A 69 -8.72 -3.86 2.04
N MET A 70 -9.95 -3.81 2.50
CA MET A 70 -10.80 -2.63 2.41
C MET A 70 -11.62 -2.45 3.67
N THR A 71 -12.04 -1.22 3.97
CA THR A 71 -13.06 -1.00 5.00
C THR A 71 -14.38 -1.62 4.55
N GLU A 72 -15.14 -2.18 5.46
CA GLU A 72 -16.45 -2.77 5.16
C GLU A 72 -17.40 -1.75 4.51
N THR A 73 -17.28 -0.49 4.92
CA THR A 73 -18.04 0.64 4.35
C THR A 73 -17.59 1.07 2.95
N GLY A 74 -16.45 0.56 2.45
CA GLY A 74 -15.91 0.95 1.14
C GLY A 74 -15.33 2.37 1.09
N THR A 75 -14.89 2.91 2.23
CA THR A 75 -14.33 4.27 2.37
C THR A 75 -12.80 4.32 2.29
N GLY A 76 -12.15 3.17 2.23
CA GLY A 76 -10.69 3.09 2.09
C GLY A 76 -10.24 1.68 1.76
N ALA A 77 -8.99 1.55 1.32
CA ALA A 77 -8.36 0.27 1.03
C ALA A 77 -6.83 0.33 1.18
N SER A 78 -6.22 -0.86 1.38
CA SER A 78 -4.78 -1.06 1.33
C SER A 78 -4.41 -2.22 0.42
N LEU A 79 -3.32 -2.03 -0.35
CA LEU A 79 -2.82 -3.00 -1.32
C LEU A 79 -1.34 -3.27 -1.01
N TRP A 80 -0.99 -4.55 -0.93
CA TRP A 80 0.32 -4.96 -0.48
C TRP A 80 0.96 -6.00 -1.39
N PHE A 81 2.27 -5.99 -1.44
CA PHE A 81 3.04 -7.10 -2.01
C PHE A 81 3.67 -7.90 -0.87
N PRO A 82 3.34 -9.21 -0.76
CA PRO A 82 4.09 -10.14 0.08
C PRO A 82 5.56 -10.24 -0.35
N PRO A 83 6.47 -10.69 0.53
CA PRO A 83 7.88 -10.88 0.19
C PRO A 83 8.09 -11.68 -1.10
N GLY A 84 8.97 -11.19 -1.98
CA GLY A 84 9.30 -11.84 -3.24
C GLY A 84 8.23 -11.77 -4.35
N THR A 85 7.11 -11.07 -4.13
CA THR A 85 6.00 -11.03 -5.11
C THR A 85 5.86 -9.72 -5.88
N LYS A 86 6.73 -8.73 -5.64
CA LYS A 86 6.72 -7.45 -6.39
C LYS A 86 7.11 -7.64 -7.85
N GLU A 87 7.90 -8.65 -8.16
CA GLU A 87 8.20 -8.98 -9.55
C GLU A 87 6.95 -9.57 -10.22
N LEU A 88 6.41 -8.78 -11.14
CA LEU A 88 5.27 -9.21 -11.93
C LEU A 88 5.69 -10.33 -12.89
N SER A 89 4.86 -11.33 -13.05
CA SER A 89 5.00 -12.33 -14.09
C SER A 89 4.98 -11.68 -15.48
N ILE A 90 5.49 -12.35 -16.50
CA ILE A 90 5.47 -11.85 -17.89
C ILE A 90 4.06 -11.46 -18.32
N ARG A 91 3.05 -12.24 -17.93
CA ARG A 91 1.63 -11.93 -18.25
C ARG A 91 1.15 -10.66 -17.56
N GLU A 92 1.52 -10.49 -16.29
CA GLU A 92 1.16 -9.29 -15.51
C GLU A 92 1.86 -8.05 -16.09
N ARG A 93 3.14 -8.15 -16.45
CA ARG A 93 3.88 -7.05 -17.11
C ARG A 93 3.28 -6.63 -18.44
N LEU A 94 2.90 -7.60 -19.28
CA LEU A 94 2.22 -7.30 -20.55
C LEU A 94 0.85 -6.67 -20.36
N ALA A 95 0.14 -7.08 -19.31
CA ALA A 95 -1.19 -6.57 -19.00
C ALA A 95 -1.16 -5.26 -18.18
N GLU A 96 -0.05 -4.96 -17.49
CA GLU A 96 0.10 -3.77 -16.62
C GLU A 96 -0.10 -2.46 -17.38
N GLY A 97 0.38 -2.39 -18.61
CA GLY A 97 0.21 -1.20 -19.46
C GLY A 97 -1.20 -0.99 -20.00
N LEU A 98 -2.03 -2.02 -20.07
CA LEU A 98 -3.37 -1.96 -20.69
C LEU A 98 -4.29 -0.92 -20.03
N PRO A 99 -4.34 -0.80 -18.68
CA PRO A 99 -5.16 0.21 -18.03
C PRO A 99 -4.74 1.66 -18.33
N PHE A 100 -3.51 1.86 -18.80
CA PHE A 100 -2.99 3.18 -19.12
C PHE A 100 -3.17 3.57 -20.59
N LEU A 101 -3.55 2.64 -21.47
CA LEU A 101 -3.70 2.93 -22.89
C LEU A 101 -5.04 3.61 -23.22
N PRO A 102 -5.05 4.53 -24.19
CA PRO A 102 -3.91 5.06 -24.93
C PRO A 102 -3.18 6.20 -24.16
N GLU A 103 -3.79 6.74 -23.11
CA GLU A 103 -3.40 7.99 -22.45
C GLU A 103 -2.02 7.89 -21.73
N GLY A 104 -1.70 6.71 -21.23
CA GLY A 104 -0.46 6.47 -20.47
C GLY A 104 0.82 6.39 -21.32
N LEU A 105 0.70 6.31 -22.65
CA LEU A 105 1.89 6.26 -23.52
C LEU A 105 2.82 7.46 -23.32
N LEU A 106 2.25 8.64 -23.07
CA LEU A 106 3.02 9.87 -22.80
C LEU A 106 3.66 9.87 -21.40
N SER A 107 3.23 8.99 -20.52
CA SER A 107 3.70 8.91 -19.12
C SER A 107 4.72 7.81 -18.88
N VAL A 108 5.06 7.01 -19.89
CA VAL A 108 5.98 5.86 -19.74
C VAL A 108 7.34 6.31 -19.18
N GLY A 109 7.93 7.37 -19.72
CA GLY A 109 9.21 7.90 -19.24
C GLY A 109 9.14 8.35 -17.78
N LYS A 110 8.04 9.00 -17.39
CA LYS A 110 7.78 9.43 -16.01
C LYS A 110 7.61 8.25 -15.06
N ALA A 111 6.83 7.26 -15.45
CA ALA A 111 6.63 6.05 -14.67
C ALA A 111 7.94 5.25 -14.50
N THR A 112 8.77 5.17 -15.55
CA THR A 112 10.10 4.55 -15.49
C THR A 112 10.98 5.27 -14.49
N ARG A 113 11.06 6.61 -14.56
CA ARG A 113 11.84 7.44 -13.60
C ARG A 113 11.41 7.20 -12.16
N LEU A 114 10.10 7.23 -11.88
CA LEU A 114 9.57 6.96 -10.54
C LEU A 114 10.00 5.57 -10.05
N ASN A 115 9.86 4.55 -10.89
CA ASN A 115 10.24 3.19 -10.54
C ASN A 115 11.75 3.04 -10.28
N GLU A 116 12.62 3.76 -11.02
CA GLU A 116 14.06 3.79 -10.78
C GLU A 116 14.40 4.43 -9.44
N LEU A 117 13.75 5.54 -9.08
CA LEU A 117 13.94 6.21 -7.79
C LEU A 117 13.54 5.28 -6.61
N VAL A 118 12.40 4.61 -6.72
CA VAL A 118 11.96 3.64 -5.71
C VAL A 118 12.93 2.47 -5.61
N LYS A 119 13.41 1.94 -6.74
CA LYS A 119 14.37 0.81 -6.77
C LYS A 119 15.73 1.14 -6.19
N ALA A 120 16.18 2.38 -6.32
CA ALA A 120 17.50 2.80 -5.80
C ALA A 120 17.66 2.61 -4.29
N SER A 121 16.58 2.67 -3.54
CA SER A 121 16.55 2.49 -2.08
C SER A 121 15.84 1.21 -1.63
N TRP A 122 15.57 0.29 -2.56
CA TRP A 122 14.81 -0.93 -2.28
C TRP A 122 15.59 -1.87 -1.34
N PRO A 123 14.97 -2.33 -0.24
CA PRO A 123 15.65 -3.26 0.67
C PRO A 123 16.02 -4.59 -0.01
N THR A 124 17.17 -5.13 0.36
CA THR A 124 17.61 -6.46 -0.11
C THR A 124 16.98 -7.59 0.69
N GLU A 125 16.58 -7.32 1.93
CA GLU A 125 15.95 -8.29 2.83
C GLU A 125 14.52 -8.58 2.40
N PRO A 126 14.03 -9.81 2.65
CA PRO A 126 12.62 -10.13 2.45
C PRO A 126 11.71 -9.18 3.26
N HIS A 127 10.74 -8.57 2.61
CA HIS A 127 9.85 -7.60 3.27
C HIS A 127 8.48 -7.56 2.60
N TRP A 128 7.48 -7.11 3.34
CA TRP A 128 6.21 -6.68 2.81
C TRP A 128 6.33 -5.25 2.25
N TYR A 129 5.65 -5.00 1.15
CA TYR A 129 5.59 -3.66 0.55
C TYR A 129 4.16 -3.13 0.56
N LEU A 130 3.94 -2.05 1.31
CA LEU A 130 2.68 -1.29 1.27
C LEU A 130 2.66 -0.40 0.03
N SER A 131 2.07 -0.90 -1.04
CA SER A 131 2.01 -0.20 -2.33
C SER A 131 0.94 0.90 -2.36
N VAL A 132 -0.18 0.69 -1.67
CA VAL A 132 -1.29 1.65 -1.60
C VAL A 132 -1.91 1.61 -0.21
N LEU A 133 -2.08 2.78 0.38
CA LEU A 133 -2.97 3.01 1.53
C LEU A 133 -3.78 4.26 1.25
N SER A 134 -5.07 4.11 1.13
CA SER A 134 -5.95 5.22 0.77
C SER A 134 -7.23 5.20 1.60
N VAL A 135 -7.63 6.39 2.05
CA VAL A 135 -8.90 6.66 2.72
C VAL A 135 -9.51 7.89 2.07
N GLU A 136 -10.76 7.81 1.67
CA GLU A 136 -11.46 8.96 1.09
C GLU A 136 -11.48 10.17 2.03
N PRO A 137 -11.41 11.41 1.52
CA PRO A 137 -11.24 12.61 2.35
C PRO A 137 -12.24 12.74 3.49
N ALA A 138 -13.52 12.44 3.24
CA ALA A 138 -14.58 12.55 4.25
C ALA A 138 -14.44 11.57 5.43
N SER A 139 -13.64 10.52 5.29
CA SER A 139 -13.42 9.48 6.30
C SER A 139 -12.01 9.53 6.93
N GLN A 140 -11.19 10.51 6.55
CA GLN A 140 -9.87 10.70 7.16
C GLN A 140 -9.99 11.18 8.62
N GLY A 141 -8.96 10.88 9.43
CA GLY A 141 -8.97 11.22 10.86
C GLY A 141 -9.84 10.34 11.76
N MET A 142 -10.61 9.40 11.18
CA MET A 142 -11.55 8.53 11.91
C MET A 142 -10.98 7.12 12.20
N GLY A 143 -9.66 6.92 12.07
CA GLY A 143 -9.01 5.64 12.35
C GLY A 143 -8.99 4.64 11.19
N HIS A 144 -9.63 4.92 10.05
CA HIS A 144 -9.68 4.01 8.88
C HIS A 144 -8.29 3.62 8.36
N GLY A 145 -7.36 4.59 8.26
CA GLY A 145 -5.97 4.31 7.84
C GLY A 145 -5.27 3.34 8.79
N SER A 146 -5.46 3.51 10.11
CA SER A 146 -4.88 2.63 11.13
C SER A 146 -5.46 1.22 11.06
N ALA A 147 -6.76 1.09 10.82
CA ALA A 147 -7.39 -0.20 10.65
C ALA A 147 -6.92 -0.91 9.36
N LEU A 148 -6.73 -0.16 8.26
CA LEU A 148 -6.32 -0.70 6.97
C LEU A 148 -4.85 -1.13 6.90
N ILE A 149 -3.96 -0.50 7.67
CA ILE A 149 -2.55 -0.88 7.68
C ILE A 149 -2.31 -2.12 8.55
N ALA A 150 -3.13 -2.33 9.58
CA ALA A 150 -2.94 -3.37 10.59
C ALA A 150 -2.81 -4.79 10.00
N PRO A 151 -3.68 -5.27 9.10
CA PRO A 151 -3.58 -6.64 8.58
C PRO A 151 -2.27 -6.95 7.88
N GLY A 152 -1.72 -6.00 7.10
CA GLY A 152 -0.43 -6.17 6.44
C GLY A 152 0.74 -6.20 7.44
N LEU A 153 0.68 -5.37 8.48
CA LEU A 153 1.67 -5.37 9.56
C LEU A 153 1.64 -6.67 10.36
N GLU A 154 0.45 -7.21 10.66
CA GLU A 154 0.29 -8.50 11.33
C GLU A 154 0.90 -9.64 10.50
N GLN A 155 0.70 -9.64 9.19
CA GLN A 155 1.34 -10.61 8.29
C GLN A 155 2.87 -10.49 8.32
N ALA A 156 3.42 -9.27 8.26
CA ALA A 156 4.85 -9.03 8.32
C ALA A 156 5.44 -9.48 9.67
N ASP A 157 4.79 -9.14 10.77
CA ASP A 157 5.19 -9.52 12.13
C ASP A 157 5.16 -11.02 12.34
N SER A 158 4.13 -11.71 11.84
CA SER A 158 4.02 -13.18 11.93
C SER A 158 5.12 -13.90 11.16
N GLN A 159 5.63 -13.28 10.09
CA GLN A 159 6.72 -13.81 9.26
C GLN A 159 8.10 -13.35 9.73
N GLY A 160 8.18 -12.44 10.70
CA GLY A 160 9.44 -11.89 11.19
C GLY A 160 10.20 -11.07 10.13
N VAL A 161 9.49 -10.42 9.20
CA VAL A 161 10.07 -9.62 8.14
C VAL A 161 9.72 -8.14 8.30
N GLY A 162 10.51 -7.27 7.67
CA GLY A 162 10.27 -5.83 7.66
C GLY A 162 9.16 -5.41 6.72
N VAL A 163 8.87 -4.11 6.74
CA VAL A 163 7.90 -3.49 5.83
C VAL A 163 8.49 -2.25 5.19
N TRP A 164 8.29 -2.14 3.89
CA TRP A 164 8.66 -0.98 3.07
C TRP A 164 7.44 -0.22 2.59
N LEU A 165 7.58 1.10 2.46
CA LEU A 165 6.66 1.97 1.74
C LEU A 165 7.36 3.21 1.20
N GLU A 166 6.71 3.89 0.26
CA GLU A 166 7.02 5.27 -0.10
C GLU A 166 5.80 6.17 0.07
N THR A 167 6.04 7.46 0.32
CA THR A 167 5.01 8.50 0.40
C THR A 167 5.53 9.83 -0.14
N GLN A 168 4.69 10.57 -0.87
CA GLN A 168 4.99 11.91 -1.38
C GLN A 168 4.44 13.02 -0.47
N THR A 169 3.81 12.69 0.63
CA THR A 169 3.16 13.64 1.51
C THR A 169 3.82 13.65 2.89
N GLU A 170 4.52 14.74 3.22
CA GLU A 170 5.23 14.90 4.50
C GLU A 170 4.31 14.71 5.72
N LYS A 171 3.06 15.19 5.63
CA LYS A 171 2.06 15.02 6.69
C LYS A 171 1.73 13.55 7.02
N ASN A 172 2.12 12.60 6.16
CA ASN A 172 1.93 11.18 6.41
C ASN A 172 3.06 10.57 7.27
N LEU A 173 4.23 11.22 7.36
CA LEU A 173 5.37 10.68 8.12
C LEU A 173 5.03 10.40 9.59
N PRO A 174 4.35 11.32 10.33
CA PRO A 174 3.94 11.03 11.71
C PRO A 174 2.91 9.90 11.81
N PHE A 175 2.08 9.71 10.78
CA PHE A 175 1.15 8.58 10.74
C PHE A 175 1.91 7.26 10.68
N TYR A 176 2.83 7.10 9.74
CA TYR A 176 3.64 5.88 9.60
C TYR A 176 4.60 5.67 10.79
N GLY A 177 5.17 6.74 11.34
CA GLY A 177 6.03 6.68 12.53
C GLY A 177 5.37 6.00 13.73
N ARG A 178 4.06 6.16 13.93
CA ARG A 178 3.30 5.47 15.00
C ARG A 178 3.30 3.95 14.84
N PHE A 179 3.53 3.43 13.65
CA PHE A 179 3.63 2.00 13.36
C PHE A 179 5.07 1.49 13.35
N GLY A 180 6.04 2.36 13.65
CA GLY A 180 7.46 2.01 13.70
C GLY A 180 8.18 2.15 12.36
N PHE A 181 7.63 2.90 11.42
CA PHE A 181 8.35 3.26 10.19
C PHE A 181 9.28 4.44 10.45
N GLU A 182 10.48 4.36 9.89
CA GLU A 182 11.49 5.41 9.89
C GLU A 182 11.83 5.79 8.45
N GLU A 183 12.14 7.07 8.21
CA GLU A 183 12.68 7.52 6.93
C GLU A 183 14.08 6.94 6.73
N VAL A 184 14.30 6.27 5.61
CA VAL A 184 15.61 5.69 5.27
C VAL A 184 16.23 6.35 4.04
N SER A 185 15.43 7.01 3.22
CA SER A 185 15.90 7.75 2.04
C SER A 185 14.85 8.75 1.59
N ARG A 186 15.32 9.76 0.85
CA ARG A 186 14.48 10.78 0.23
C ARG A 186 14.97 11.08 -1.18
N ALA A 187 14.05 11.29 -2.10
CA ALA A 187 14.30 11.71 -3.46
C ALA A 187 13.29 12.78 -3.90
N GLU A 188 13.50 13.36 -5.06
CA GLU A 188 12.50 14.16 -5.77
C GLU A 188 12.17 13.50 -7.10
N VAL A 189 10.90 13.25 -7.33
CA VAL A 189 10.42 12.71 -8.61
C VAL A 189 10.55 13.75 -9.70
N GLU A 190 10.23 15.00 -9.36
CA GLU A 190 10.39 16.23 -10.13
C GLU A 190 10.66 17.35 -9.12
N PRO A 191 11.28 18.48 -9.46
CA PRO A 191 11.42 19.60 -8.55
C PRO A 191 10.10 19.97 -7.87
N GLY A 192 10.05 19.89 -6.54
CA GLY A 192 8.87 20.14 -5.72
C GLY A 192 7.94 18.94 -5.49
N ILE A 193 8.23 17.75 -6.03
CA ILE A 193 7.48 16.52 -5.74
C ILE A 193 8.40 15.58 -4.96
N PRO A 194 8.43 15.68 -3.63
CA PRO A 194 9.27 14.84 -2.80
C PRO A 194 8.74 13.40 -2.72
N LEU A 195 9.65 12.47 -2.46
CA LEU A 195 9.34 11.06 -2.24
C LEU A 195 10.16 10.57 -1.06
N TRP A 196 9.50 10.24 0.04
CA TRP A 196 10.11 9.65 1.22
C TRP A 196 10.00 8.14 1.14
N MET A 197 11.12 7.46 1.28
CA MET A 197 11.20 6.02 1.44
C MET A 197 11.28 5.68 2.93
N MET A 198 10.39 4.81 3.38
CA MET A 198 10.27 4.47 4.80
C MET A 198 10.40 2.96 5.02
N TRP A 199 11.08 2.62 6.09
CA TRP A 199 11.32 1.25 6.52
C TRP A 199 10.83 0.99 7.93
N ARG A 200 10.13 -0.11 8.11
CA ARG A 200 9.80 -0.66 9.42
C ARG A 200 10.58 -1.96 9.60
N PRO A 201 11.51 -2.03 10.55
CA PRO A 201 12.28 -3.25 10.78
C PRO A 201 11.38 -4.41 11.24
N PRO A 202 11.84 -5.66 11.05
CA PRO A 202 11.15 -6.82 11.61
C PRO A 202 10.96 -6.63 13.12
N ARG A 203 9.76 -6.88 13.62
CA ARG A 203 9.58 -7.02 15.06
C ARG A 203 10.05 -8.41 15.45
N SER A 204 11.05 -8.49 16.32
CA SER A 204 11.48 -9.74 16.91
C SER A 204 10.26 -10.41 17.53
N GLY A 205 9.83 -11.53 16.97
CA GLY A 205 8.72 -12.29 17.51
C GLY A 205 9.00 -12.61 18.96
N GLN A 206 8.08 -12.28 19.83
CA GLN A 206 8.00 -12.89 21.15
C GLN A 206 7.80 -14.38 20.87
N ARG A 207 8.91 -15.14 20.81
CA ARG A 207 8.84 -16.60 20.79
C ARG A 207 7.98 -16.97 22.00
N ALA A 208 6.81 -17.53 21.74
CA ALA A 208 6.00 -18.13 22.78
C ALA A 208 6.95 -19.02 23.59
N GLY A 209 7.19 -18.64 24.85
CA GLY A 209 8.07 -19.37 25.73
C GLY A 209 7.63 -20.83 25.82
N THR A 210 8.37 -21.70 25.19
CA THR A 210 8.37 -23.12 25.57
C THR A 210 9.07 -23.15 26.92
N ASP A 211 8.25 -23.00 27.96
CA ASP A 211 8.60 -23.33 29.34
C ASP A 211 8.76 -24.85 29.41
N ALA A 212 9.96 -25.32 29.07
CA ALA A 212 10.38 -26.69 29.38
C ALA A 212 10.89 -26.67 30.81
N GLY A 213 9.96 -26.82 31.74
CA GLY A 213 10.29 -27.01 33.15
C GLY A 213 11.26 -28.21 33.33
N PRO A 214 12.21 -28.11 34.30
CA PRO A 214 13.20 -29.14 34.51
C PRO A 214 12.53 -30.40 35.03
N LYS A 215 12.67 -31.50 34.30
CA LYS A 215 12.36 -32.83 34.81
C LYS A 215 13.40 -33.21 35.86
N HIS A 216 13.05 -33.08 37.13
CA HIS A 216 13.73 -33.79 38.19
C HIS A 216 13.42 -35.28 38.03
N GLY A 217 14.42 -36.08 37.66
CA GLY A 217 14.43 -37.52 37.75
C GLY A 217 15.27 -37.92 38.96
N SER A 218 14.66 -38.62 39.83
CA SER A 218 15.27 -39.37 40.95
C SER A 218 16.04 -40.57 40.44
#